data_285ba6dde6ad02628321430af7ea3676
#
_entry.id   285ba6dde6ad02628321430af7ea3676
#
_cell.length_a   1.000
_cell.length_b   1.000
_cell.length_c   1.000
_cell.angle_alpha   90.00
_cell.angle_beta   90.00
_cell.angle_gamma   90.00
#
_symmetry.space_group_name_H-M   'P 1'
#
loop_
_entity.id
_entity.type
_entity.pdbx_description
1 polymer ?
#
loop_
_entity_poly.entity_id
_entity_poly.type
_entity_poly.pdbx_seq_one_letter_code
_entity_poly.pdbx_strand_id
1 'polypeptide(L)'
;LKDPRRFVALGARIPAGVLLEGPPGTGKTLLAKAVAGEAGVPFYSISGSDFVEMFVGVGASRVRDLFETAKKNAPAIIFIDEIDAVGRQRGAGMGGGHDEREQTLNQLLVEMDGFGGNEGVIVIAATNRSDVLDPALLRPGRFDRQILVGRPDVKGREAILRVHARNKPLAPDVDLKIVAQQTPGFAGAELENVLNEAALVAARRNKKQIDASDIDEAQDRVIAGPAK
;
A
#
# COMPACT_ATOMS: atom_id res chain seq x y z
N LEU A 1 8.42 -10.21 -12.36
CA LEU A 1 8.32 -8.93 -13.08
C LEU A 1 9.51 -8.63 -13.98
N LYS A 2 10.72 -9.02 -13.58
CA LYS A 2 11.93 -8.73 -14.37
C LYS A 2 12.02 -9.55 -15.65
N ASP A 3 11.44 -10.75 -15.69
CA ASP A 3 11.41 -11.59 -16.87
C ASP A 3 10.11 -12.40 -16.95
N PRO A 4 9.01 -11.77 -17.41
CA PRO A 4 7.73 -12.46 -17.54
C PRO A 4 7.78 -13.63 -18.55
N ARG A 5 8.66 -13.56 -19.54
CA ARG A 5 8.79 -14.61 -20.55
C ARG A 5 9.26 -15.94 -19.96
N ARG A 6 10.11 -15.89 -18.94
CA ARG A 6 10.62 -17.07 -18.26
C ARG A 6 9.51 -17.86 -17.59
N PHE A 7 8.57 -17.17 -16.92
CA PHE A 7 7.45 -17.80 -16.24
C PHE A 7 6.44 -18.37 -17.23
N VAL A 8 6.16 -17.65 -18.31
CA VAL A 8 5.25 -18.10 -19.36
C VAL A 8 5.82 -19.34 -20.08
N ALA A 9 7.13 -19.35 -20.34
CA ALA A 9 7.81 -20.50 -20.98
C ALA A 9 7.72 -21.77 -20.14
N LEU A 10 7.64 -21.64 -18.80
CA LEU A 10 7.50 -22.76 -17.88
C LEU A 10 6.01 -23.12 -17.63
N GLY A 11 5.08 -22.50 -18.33
CA GLY A 11 3.64 -22.71 -18.14
C GLY A 11 3.07 -22.05 -16.88
N ALA A 12 3.84 -21.18 -16.24
CA ALA A 12 3.38 -20.45 -15.05
C ALA A 12 2.45 -19.31 -15.47
N ARG A 13 1.38 -19.16 -14.71
CA ARG A 13 0.43 -18.07 -14.90
C ARG A 13 0.86 -16.87 -14.08
N ILE A 14 1.13 -15.75 -14.74
CA ILE A 14 1.44 -14.50 -14.04
C ILE A 14 0.14 -13.89 -13.54
N PRO A 15 -0.03 -13.63 -12.23
CA PRO A 15 -1.24 -13.01 -11.73
C PRO A 15 -1.36 -11.58 -12.27
N ALA A 16 -2.54 -11.22 -12.75
CA ALA A 16 -2.84 -9.86 -13.20
C ALA A 16 -3.00 -8.91 -12.00
N GLY A 17 -3.56 -9.41 -10.90
CA GLY A 17 -3.83 -8.63 -9.72
C GLY A 17 -3.60 -9.38 -8.42
N VAL A 18 -3.13 -8.64 -7.42
CA VAL A 18 -2.92 -9.13 -6.06
C VAL A 18 -3.68 -8.22 -5.09
N LEU A 19 -4.47 -8.82 -4.22
CA LEU A 19 -5.19 -8.09 -3.17
C LEU A 19 -4.46 -8.26 -1.83
N LEU A 20 -4.06 -7.14 -1.26
CA LEU A 20 -3.51 -7.09 0.09
C LEU A 20 -4.63 -6.75 1.07
N GLU A 21 -4.89 -7.62 2.02
CA GLU A 21 -5.90 -7.41 3.04
C GLU A 21 -5.24 -7.35 4.41
N GLY A 22 -5.65 -6.40 5.21
CA GLY A 22 -5.18 -6.28 6.58
C GLY A 22 -5.63 -5.00 7.24
N PRO A 23 -5.46 -4.90 8.57
CA PRO A 23 -5.83 -3.69 9.31
C PRO A 23 -5.09 -2.46 8.78
N PRO A 24 -5.66 -1.24 9.00
CA PRO A 24 -4.96 -0.01 8.66
C PRO A 24 -3.61 0.07 9.36
N GLY A 25 -2.63 0.68 8.71
CA GLY A 25 -1.31 0.89 9.28
C GLY A 25 -0.39 -0.34 9.30
N THR A 26 -0.74 -1.43 8.61
CA THR A 26 0.10 -2.63 8.54
C THR A 26 1.22 -2.55 7.49
N GLY A 27 1.29 -1.44 6.74
CA GLY A 27 2.37 -1.24 5.77
C GLY A 27 2.10 -1.80 4.38
N LYS A 28 0.83 -1.93 3.98
CA LYS A 28 0.45 -2.43 2.65
C LYS A 28 1.03 -1.58 1.52
N THR A 29 0.96 -0.26 1.64
CA THR A 29 1.55 0.67 0.67
C THR A 29 3.06 0.52 0.60
N LEU A 30 3.70 0.40 1.74
CA LEU A 30 5.15 0.25 1.83
C LEU A 30 5.61 -1.07 1.21
N LEU A 31 4.85 -2.13 1.42
CA LEU A 31 5.12 -3.44 0.80
C LEU A 31 5.07 -3.34 -0.74
N ALA A 32 4.04 -2.69 -1.27
CA ALA A 32 3.90 -2.51 -2.71
C ALA A 32 5.05 -1.67 -3.30
N LYS A 33 5.43 -0.59 -2.63
CA LYS A 33 6.60 0.22 -3.03
C LYS A 33 7.89 -0.58 -3.00
N ALA A 34 8.08 -1.41 -1.98
CA ALA A 34 9.27 -2.26 -1.86
C ALA A 34 9.36 -3.25 -3.00
N VAL A 35 8.25 -3.88 -3.38
CA VAL A 35 8.21 -4.80 -4.52
C VAL A 35 8.60 -4.09 -5.82
N ALA A 36 8.08 -2.90 -6.06
CA ALA A 36 8.41 -2.11 -7.24
C ALA A 36 9.89 -1.71 -7.25
N GLY A 37 10.43 -1.29 -6.09
CA GLY A 37 11.83 -0.94 -5.94
C GLY A 37 12.76 -2.11 -6.18
N GLU A 38 12.46 -3.27 -5.63
CA GLU A 38 13.23 -4.50 -5.87
C GLU A 38 13.19 -4.93 -7.33
N ALA A 39 12.04 -4.80 -7.98
CA ALA A 39 11.89 -5.13 -9.39
C ALA A 39 12.49 -4.07 -10.31
N GLY A 40 12.78 -2.87 -9.81
CA GLY A 40 13.29 -1.77 -10.62
C GLY A 40 12.30 -1.26 -11.66
N VAL A 41 11.00 -1.26 -11.33
CA VAL A 41 9.92 -0.90 -12.26
C VAL A 41 9.18 0.34 -11.79
N PRO A 42 8.56 1.10 -12.69
CA PRO A 42 7.70 2.23 -12.31
C PRO A 42 6.56 1.82 -11.40
N PHE A 43 6.23 2.71 -10.46
CA PHE A 43 5.19 2.53 -9.48
C PHE A 43 4.19 3.67 -9.58
N TYR A 44 2.94 3.33 -9.86
CA TYR A 44 1.83 4.28 -9.94
C TYR A 44 0.86 4.01 -8.81
N SER A 45 0.57 5.02 -8.00
CA SER A 45 -0.28 4.88 -6.82
C SER A 45 -1.50 5.79 -6.92
N ILE A 46 -2.65 5.24 -6.55
CA ILE A 46 -3.90 5.99 -6.46
C ILE A 46 -4.72 5.42 -5.31
N SER A 47 -5.56 6.26 -4.71
CA SER A 47 -6.53 5.81 -3.71
C SER A 47 -7.91 5.66 -4.32
N GLY A 48 -8.60 4.58 -3.96
CA GLY A 48 -9.99 4.38 -4.38
C GLY A 48 -10.91 5.51 -3.92
N SER A 49 -10.64 6.12 -2.77
CA SER A 49 -11.41 7.25 -2.28
C SER A 49 -11.30 8.48 -3.19
N ASP A 50 -10.20 8.66 -3.89
CA ASP A 50 -10.03 9.77 -4.83
C ASP A 50 -11.01 9.67 -6.01
N PHE A 51 -11.43 8.48 -6.38
CA PHE A 51 -12.37 8.27 -7.48
C PHE A 51 -13.81 8.62 -7.11
N VAL A 52 -14.21 8.47 -5.85
CA VAL A 52 -15.60 8.71 -5.42
C VAL A 52 -15.90 10.20 -5.20
N GLU A 53 -14.89 11.02 -5.08
CA GLU A 53 -15.03 12.48 -4.92
C GLU A 53 -15.07 13.21 -6.26
N MET A 54 -14.95 12.50 -7.38
CA MET A 54 -14.89 13.09 -8.71
C MET A 54 -16.28 13.23 -9.33
N PHE A 55 -16.38 14.16 -10.30
CA PHE A 55 -17.59 14.29 -11.14
C PHE A 55 -17.84 13.03 -11.95
N VAL A 56 -19.09 12.84 -12.37
CA VAL A 56 -19.53 11.66 -13.15
C VAL A 56 -18.63 11.46 -14.37
N GLY A 57 -18.15 10.23 -14.54
CA GLY A 57 -17.29 9.82 -15.67
C GLY A 57 -15.81 10.17 -15.51
N VAL A 58 -15.45 11.05 -14.59
CA VAL A 58 -14.03 11.44 -14.38
C VAL A 58 -13.24 10.29 -13.74
N GLY A 59 -13.85 9.56 -12.80
CA GLY A 59 -13.21 8.41 -12.18
C GLY A 59 -12.84 7.33 -13.19
N ALA A 60 -13.77 6.99 -14.09
CA ALA A 60 -13.54 6.00 -15.13
C ALA A 60 -12.46 6.45 -16.12
N SER A 61 -12.44 7.71 -16.51
CA SER A 61 -11.39 8.27 -17.37
C SER A 61 -10.02 8.19 -16.70
N ARG A 62 -9.93 8.48 -15.42
CA ARG A 62 -8.66 8.40 -14.69
C ARG A 62 -8.14 6.98 -14.57
N VAL A 63 -9.02 6.02 -14.36
CA VAL A 63 -8.64 4.60 -14.38
C VAL A 63 -8.04 4.25 -15.74
N ARG A 64 -8.71 4.60 -16.82
CA ARG A 64 -8.23 4.34 -18.17
C ARG A 64 -6.87 4.97 -18.44
N ASP A 65 -6.70 6.26 -18.10
CA ASP A 65 -5.46 6.98 -18.30
C ASP A 65 -4.30 6.39 -17.50
N LEU A 66 -4.59 5.98 -16.26
CA LEU A 66 -3.61 5.33 -15.40
C LEU A 66 -3.09 4.03 -16.02
N PHE A 67 -4.01 3.19 -16.50
CA PHE A 67 -3.64 1.92 -17.13
C PHE A 67 -2.91 2.11 -18.46
N GLU A 68 -3.32 3.08 -19.27
CA GLU A 68 -2.61 3.41 -20.50
C GLU A 68 -1.16 3.86 -20.22
N THR A 69 -0.98 4.71 -19.22
CA THR A 69 0.36 5.17 -18.82
C THR A 69 1.23 4.01 -18.33
N ALA A 70 0.67 3.12 -17.51
CA ALA A 70 1.39 1.96 -17.02
C ALA A 70 1.78 1.01 -18.15
N LYS A 71 0.89 0.76 -19.10
CA LYS A 71 1.17 -0.09 -20.27
C LYS A 71 2.30 0.47 -21.13
N LYS A 72 2.33 1.78 -21.34
CA LYS A 72 3.39 2.44 -22.12
C LYS A 72 4.75 2.34 -21.45
N ASN A 73 4.79 2.22 -20.13
CA ASN A 73 6.00 2.14 -19.34
C ASN A 73 6.20 0.75 -18.71
N ALA A 74 5.58 -0.26 -19.31
CA ALA A 74 5.71 -1.65 -18.82
C ALA A 74 7.16 -2.14 -18.92
N PRO A 75 7.63 -2.99 -17.99
CA PRO A 75 6.92 -3.51 -16.83
C PRO A 75 6.67 -2.43 -15.76
N ALA A 76 5.49 -2.46 -15.14
CA ALA A 76 5.07 -1.44 -14.15
C ALA A 76 4.16 -2.06 -13.11
N ILE A 77 4.04 -1.39 -11.96
CA ILE A 77 3.09 -1.74 -10.90
C ILE A 77 2.11 -0.59 -10.71
N ILE A 78 0.83 -0.92 -10.70
CA ILE A 78 -0.25 -0.01 -10.28
C ILE A 78 -0.67 -0.43 -8.87
N PHE A 79 -0.65 0.51 -7.93
CA PHE A 79 -1.14 0.30 -6.58
C PHE A 79 -2.42 1.10 -6.35
N ILE A 80 -3.49 0.40 -5.95
CA ILE A 80 -4.77 1.02 -5.63
C ILE A 80 -5.06 0.81 -4.16
N ASP A 81 -4.87 1.86 -3.36
CA ASP A 81 -5.22 1.82 -1.95
C ASP A 81 -6.72 2.02 -1.77
N GLU A 82 -7.26 1.53 -0.66
CA GLU A 82 -8.69 1.65 -0.36
C GLU A 82 -9.60 1.21 -1.51
N ILE A 83 -9.31 0.05 -2.09
CA ILE A 83 -10.09 -0.47 -3.22
C ILE A 83 -11.57 -0.65 -2.87
N ASP A 84 -11.88 -0.89 -1.60
CA ASP A 84 -13.24 -1.00 -1.10
C ASP A 84 -14.08 0.28 -1.28
N ALA A 85 -13.45 1.44 -1.46
CA ALA A 85 -14.17 2.68 -1.75
C ALA A 85 -14.90 2.63 -3.10
N VAL A 86 -14.36 1.94 -4.09
CA VAL A 86 -14.98 1.77 -5.42
C VAL A 86 -15.46 0.36 -5.67
N GLY A 87 -14.92 -0.62 -4.97
CA GLY A 87 -15.16 -2.04 -5.21
C GLY A 87 -16.19 -2.68 -4.29
N ARG A 88 -17.00 -1.91 -3.57
CA ARG A 88 -18.05 -2.47 -2.70
C ARG A 88 -19.10 -3.22 -3.51
N GLN A 89 -19.65 -4.27 -2.88
CA GLN A 89 -20.76 -5.01 -3.42
C GLN A 89 -21.89 -4.08 -3.83
N ARG A 90 -22.48 -4.37 -5.01
CA ARG A 90 -23.67 -3.71 -5.47
C ARG A 90 -24.82 -4.10 -4.54
N GLY A 91 -25.09 -3.29 -3.55
CA GLY A 91 -26.14 -3.50 -2.58
C GLY A 91 -27.26 -2.51 -2.77
N ALA A 92 -28.33 -2.69 -2.00
CA ALA A 92 -29.52 -1.84 -1.98
C ALA A 92 -29.24 -0.44 -1.39
N GLY A 93 -28.15 0.19 -1.78
CA GLY A 93 -27.86 1.54 -1.36
C GLY A 93 -28.60 2.55 -2.21
N MET A 94 -29.39 3.37 -1.59
CA MET A 94 -30.07 4.48 -2.24
C MET A 94 -29.28 5.76 -2.09
N GLY A 95 -28.41 6.05 -3.05
CA GLY A 95 -27.65 7.29 -3.01
C GLY A 95 -27.05 7.66 -4.35
N GLY A 96 -27.00 8.94 -4.67
CA GLY A 96 -26.52 9.47 -5.95
C GLY A 96 -25.02 9.24 -6.24
N GLY A 97 -24.29 8.60 -5.35
CA GLY A 97 -22.88 8.22 -5.57
C GLY A 97 -22.67 6.83 -6.15
N HIS A 98 -23.74 6.05 -6.35
CA HIS A 98 -23.65 4.67 -6.84
C HIS A 98 -23.24 4.59 -8.31
N ASP A 99 -23.75 5.45 -9.15
CA ASP A 99 -23.48 5.41 -10.58
C ASP A 99 -22.00 5.66 -10.88
N GLU A 100 -21.39 6.56 -10.16
CA GLU A 100 -19.96 6.87 -10.31
C GLU A 100 -19.07 5.71 -9.86
N ARG A 101 -19.39 5.11 -8.72
CA ARG A 101 -18.66 3.94 -8.22
C ARG A 101 -18.78 2.78 -9.18
N GLU A 102 -19.98 2.52 -9.71
CA GLU A 102 -20.21 1.45 -10.68
C GLU A 102 -19.47 1.69 -11.97
N GLN A 103 -19.48 2.91 -12.49
CA GLN A 103 -18.74 3.24 -13.71
C GLN A 103 -17.23 3.08 -13.53
N THR A 104 -16.70 3.54 -12.40
CA THR A 104 -15.27 3.43 -12.07
C THR A 104 -14.90 1.96 -11.89
N LEU A 105 -15.70 1.20 -11.15
CA LEU A 105 -15.48 -0.23 -10.96
C LEU A 105 -15.54 -0.98 -12.28
N ASN A 106 -16.52 -0.72 -13.12
CA ASN A 106 -16.65 -1.37 -14.43
C ASN A 106 -15.45 -1.06 -15.32
N GLN A 107 -14.97 0.18 -15.31
CA GLN A 107 -13.76 0.55 -16.06
C GLN A 107 -12.53 -0.18 -15.55
N LEU A 108 -12.39 -0.30 -14.22
CA LEU A 108 -11.31 -1.06 -13.62
C LEU A 108 -11.33 -2.52 -14.07
N LEU A 109 -12.50 -3.14 -14.05
CA LEU A 109 -12.68 -4.54 -14.49
C LEU A 109 -12.35 -4.70 -15.98
N VAL A 110 -12.79 -3.76 -16.81
CA VAL A 110 -12.48 -3.76 -18.25
C VAL A 110 -10.97 -3.66 -18.47
N GLU A 111 -10.32 -2.76 -17.78
CA GLU A 111 -8.86 -2.58 -17.90
C GLU A 111 -8.10 -3.84 -17.44
N MET A 112 -8.52 -4.45 -16.34
CA MET A 112 -7.89 -5.68 -15.86
C MET A 112 -8.13 -6.86 -16.79
N ASP A 113 -9.31 -6.98 -17.38
CA ASP A 113 -9.63 -8.03 -18.35
C ASP A 113 -8.87 -7.83 -19.67
N GLY A 114 -8.53 -6.61 -19.99
CA GLY A 114 -7.73 -6.26 -21.18
C GLY A 114 -6.25 -6.60 -21.05
N PHE A 115 -5.77 -6.95 -19.86
CA PHE A 115 -4.42 -7.49 -19.70
C PHE A 115 -4.44 -8.98 -20.04
N GLY A 116 -4.10 -9.34 -21.23
CA GLY A 116 -3.54 -10.68 -21.39
C GLY A 116 -2.29 -10.73 -20.53
N GLY A 117 -2.06 -11.78 -19.76
CA GLY A 117 -0.97 -11.89 -18.76
C GLY A 117 0.46 -11.58 -19.25
N ASN A 118 0.61 -10.96 -20.41
CA ASN A 118 1.89 -10.68 -21.06
C ASN A 118 2.20 -9.18 -21.18
N GLU A 119 1.34 -8.30 -20.68
CA GLU A 119 1.55 -6.86 -20.89
C GLU A 119 2.49 -6.21 -19.86
N GLY A 120 2.97 -6.98 -18.89
CA GLY A 120 3.97 -6.51 -17.95
C GLY A 120 3.46 -5.53 -16.89
N VAL A 121 2.14 -5.43 -16.70
CA VAL A 121 1.55 -4.61 -15.65
C VAL A 121 0.92 -5.50 -14.61
N ILE A 122 1.28 -5.30 -13.34
CA ILE A 122 0.68 -5.96 -12.19
C ILE A 122 -0.07 -4.91 -11.38
N VAL A 123 -1.33 -5.21 -11.04
CA VAL A 123 -2.14 -4.37 -10.19
C VAL A 123 -2.12 -4.93 -8.78
N ILE A 124 -1.74 -4.11 -7.81
CA ILE A 124 -1.79 -4.44 -6.40
C ILE A 124 -2.85 -3.55 -5.77
N ALA A 125 -3.88 -4.15 -5.18
CA ALA A 125 -4.91 -3.41 -4.46
C ALA A 125 -4.80 -3.68 -2.97
N ALA A 126 -5.20 -2.73 -2.15
CA ALA A 126 -5.21 -2.87 -0.71
C ALA A 126 -6.60 -2.56 -0.16
N THR A 127 -7.01 -3.32 0.85
CA THR A 127 -8.26 -3.09 1.58
C THR A 127 -8.11 -3.50 3.04
N ASN A 128 -8.88 -2.85 3.89
CA ASN A 128 -9.04 -3.28 5.28
C ASN A 128 -10.14 -4.35 5.42
N ARG A 129 -10.98 -4.49 4.41
CA ARG A 129 -12.18 -5.32 4.44
C ARG A 129 -12.45 -5.95 3.09
N SER A 130 -11.99 -7.19 2.90
CA SER A 130 -12.28 -7.94 1.67
C SER A 130 -13.73 -8.44 1.63
N ASP A 131 -14.38 -8.57 2.78
CA ASP A 131 -15.76 -9.05 2.91
C ASP A 131 -16.80 -8.15 2.23
N VAL A 132 -16.51 -6.87 2.07
CA VAL A 132 -17.42 -5.90 1.42
C VAL A 132 -17.18 -5.76 -0.09
N LEU A 133 -16.13 -6.39 -0.62
CA LEU A 133 -15.78 -6.26 -2.03
C LEU A 133 -16.78 -7.02 -2.93
N ASP A 134 -17.03 -6.45 -4.11
CA ASP A 134 -17.81 -7.11 -5.15
C ASP A 134 -17.08 -8.40 -5.57
N PRO A 135 -17.76 -9.57 -5.56
CA PRO A 135 -17.13 -10.83 -5.97
C PRO A 135 -16.53 -10.80 -7.38
N ALA A 136 -17.01 -9.90 -8.24
CA ALA A 136 -16.46 -9.72 -9.57
C ALA A 136 -14.97 -9.34 -9.56
N LEU A 137 -14.52 -8.62 -8.54
CA LEU A 137 -13.10 -8.24 -8.40
C LEU A 137 -12.20 -9.45 -8.09
N LEU A 138 -12.76 -10.48 -7.48
CA LEU A 138 -12.00 -11.64 -7.01
C LEU A 138 -12.00 -12.81 -8.00
N ARG A 139 -12.60 -12.63 -9.17
CA ARG A 139 -12.64 -13.67 -10.21
C ARG A 139 -11.26 -13.92 -10.81
N PRO A 140 -11.03 -15.13 -11.38
CA PRO A 140 -9.79 -15.42 -12.10
C PRO A 140 -9.48 -14.39 -13.17
N GLY A 141 -8.21 -14.01 -13.27
CA GLY A 141 -7.74 -12.96 -14.18
C GLY A 141 -7.83 -11.54 -13.63
N ARG A 142 -8.42 -11.37 -12.46
CA ARG A 142 -8.49 -10.08 -11.74
C ARG A 142 -7.67 -10.18 -10.46
N PHE A 143 -8.22 -9.80 -9.30
CA PHE A 143 -7.52 -9.98 -8.02
C PHE A 143 -7.71 -11.42 -7.51
N ASP A 144 -7.11 -12.34 -8.20
CA ASP A 144 -7.22 -13.77 -7.94
C ASP A 144 -6.22 -14.28 -6.89
N ARG A 145 -5.29 -13.43 -6.47
CA ARG A 145 -4.41 -13.70 -5.33
C ARG A 145 -4.71 -12.75 -4.19
N GLN A 146 -4.94 -13.32 -3.02
CA GLN A 146 -5.19 -12.58 -1.80
C GLN A 146 -4.08 -12.88 -0.79
N ILE A 147 -3.51 -11.82 -0.23
CA ILE A 147 -2.45 -11.92 0.77
C ILE A 147 -2.92 -11.18 2.02
N LEU A 148 -2.94 -11.89 3.14
CA LEU A 148 -3.20 -11.27 4.44
C LEU A 148 -1.93 -10.61 4.94
N VAL A 149 -2.02 -9.30 5.19
CA VAL A 149 -0.91 -8.53 5.76
C VAL A 149 -1.25 -8.28 7.22
N GLY A 150 -0.60 -9.02 8.10
CA GLY A 150 -0.76 -8.85 9.54
C GLY A 150 0.16 -7.78 10.12
N ARG A 151 0.09 -7.59 11.43
CA ARG A 151 1.04 -6.74 12.12
C ARG A 151 2.44 -7.34 11.98
N PRO A 152 3.46 -6.52 11.70
CA PRO A 152 4.79 -7.05 11.45
C PRO A 152 5.39 -7.68 12.70
N ASP A 153 6.18 -8.74 12.50
CA ASP A 153 7.01 -9.32 13.53
C ASP A 153 8.25 -8.45 13.79
N VAL A 154 9.14 -8.90 14.66
CA VAL A 154 10.35 -8.15 15.03
C VAL A 154 11.20 -7.79 13.79
N LYS A 155 11.41 -8.75 12.88
CA LYS A 155 12.19 -8.50 11.66
C LYS A 155 11.49 -7.53 10.71
N GLY A 156 10.18 -7.67 10.59
CA GLY A 156 9.36 -6.75 9.81
C GLY A 156 9.38 -5.35 10.38
N ARG A 157 9.30 -5.20 11.71
CA ARG A 157 9.39 -3.89 12.37
C ARG A 157 10.75 -3.23 12.15
N GLU A 158 11.82 -4.00 12.26
CA GLU A 158 13.17 -3.49 11.98
C GLU A 158 13.29 -2.99 10.54
N ALA A 159 12.78 -3.74 9.57
CA ALA A 159 12.80 -3.35 8.17
C ALA A 159 12.01 -2.05 7.92
N ILE A 160 10.85 -1.91 8.53
CA ILE A 160 10.02 -0.69 8.45
C ILE A 160 10.75 0.50 9.07
N LEU A 161 11.34 0.31 10.24
CA LEU A 161 12.12 1.36 10.92
C LEU A 161 13.29 1.82 10.04
N ARG A 162 14.00 0.90 9.40
CA ARG A 162 15.11 1.25 8.51
C ARG A 162 14.67 2.09 7.32
N VAL A 163 13.53 1.77 6.74
CA VAL A 163 12.97 2.56 5.62
C VAL A 163 12.68 3.99 6.05
N HIS A 164 12.00 4.16 7.18
CA HIS A 164 11.65 5.50 7.68
C HIS A 164 12.84 6.26 8.27
N ALA A 165 13.91 5.57 8.63
CA ALA A 165 15.13 6.19 9.15
C ALA A 165 16.06 6.73 8.06
N ARG A 166 15.85 6.38 6.80
CA ARG A 166 16.76 6.75 5.69
C ARG A 166 17.01 8.25 5.56
N ASN A 167 16.02 9.06 5.89
CA ASN A 167 16.09 10.52 5.79
C ASN A 167 16.38 11.21 7.11
N LYS A 168 16.71 10.45 8.14
CA LYS A 168 16.88 10.98 9.49
C LYS A 168 18.31 10.77 10.00
N PRO A 169 18.93 11.80 10.59
CA PRO A 169 20.28 11.67 11.15
C PRO A 169 20.21 10.94 12.49
N LEU A 170 20.53 9.66 12.50
CA LEU A 170 20.59 8.84 13.71
C LEU A 170 21.98 8.89 14.31
N ALA A 171 22.05 9.04 15.64
CA ALA A 171 23.29 8.94 16.39
C ALA A 171 23.80 7.49 16.40
N PRO A 172 25.11 7.28 16.60
CA PRO A 172 25.71 5.93 16.60
C PRO A 172 25.16 4.99 17.67
N ASP A 173 24.56 5.52 18.75
CA ASP A 173 23.98 4.72 19.83
C ASP A 173 22.59 4.16 19.50
N VAL A 174 22.01 4.54 18.36
CA VAL A 174 20.71 4.04 17.93
C VAL A 174 20.87 2.69 17.25
N ASP A 175 20.22 1.66 17.81
CA ASP A 175 20.12 0.34 17.21
C ASP A 175 18.66 0.05 16.89
N LEU A 176 18.32 0.07 15.60
CA LEU A 176 16.95 -0.14 15.15
C LEU A 176 16.44 -1.56 15.44
N LYS A 177 17.32 -2.53 15.57
CA LYS A 177 16.97 -3.88 15.99
C LYS A 177 16.40 -3.86 17.42
N ILE A 178 17.04 -3.14 18.32
CA ILE A 178 16.58 -2.98 19.71
C ILE A 178 15.24 -2.24 19.73
N VAL A 179 15.09 -1.17 18.95
CA VAL A 179 13.83 -0.43 18.84
C VAL A 179 12.70 -1.37 18.36
N ALA A 180 12.98 -2.23 17.39
CA ALA A 180 12.01 -3.22 16.90
C ALA A 180 11.60 -4.21 18.00
N GLN A 181 12.53 -4.61 18.86
CA GLN A 181 12.25 -5.50 19.99
C GLN A 181 11.39 -4.82 21.06
N GLN A 182 11.50 -3.51 21.21
CA GLN A 182 10.79 -2.71 22.21
C GLN A 182 9.39 -2.28 21.78
N THR A 183 9.02 -2.54 20.54
CA THR A 183 7.75 -2.09 19.96
C THR A 183 6.85 -3.25 19.52
N PRO A 184 6.62 -4.27 20.38
CA PRO A 184 5.76 -5.39 20.00
C PRO A 184 4.34 -4.90 19.72
N GLY A 185 3.72 -5.44 18.66
CA GLY A 185 2.37 -5.08 18.27
C GLY A 185 2.23 -3.77 17.51
N PHE A 186 3.32 -3.03 17.30
CA PHE A 186 3.28 -1.79 16.52
C PHE A 186 3.07 -2.09 15.04
N ALA A 187 2.17 -1.34 14.41
CA ALA A 187 1.98 -1.32 12.96
C ALA A 187 2.93 -0.31 12.31
N GLY A 188 2.99 -0.33 10.97
CA GLY A 188 3.89 0.55 10.22
C GLY A 188 3.70 2.04 10.52
N ALA A 189 2.45 2.49 10.66
CA ALA A 189 2.14 3.88 10.97
C ALA A 189 2.63 4.29 12.35
N GLU A 190 2.53 3.41 13.35
CA GLU A 190 3.02 3.66 14.70
C GLU A 190 4.55 3.76 14.74
N LEU A 191 5.23 2.89 13.99
CA LEU A 191 6.70 2.91 13.89
C LEU A 191 7.21 4.19 13.21
N GLU A 192 6.53 4.63 12.15
CA GLU A 192 6.82 5.92 11.51
C GLU A 192 6.64 7.07 12.50
N ASN A 193 5.57 7.04 13.29
CA ASN A 193 5.31 8.04 14.32
C ASN A 193 6.41 8.07 15.39
N VAL A 194 6.91 6.93 15.81
CA VAL A 194 8.02 6.88 16.78
C VAL A 194 9.21 7.66 16.26
N LEU A 195 9.60 7.46 15.01
CA LEU A 195 10.74 8.15 14.42
C LEU A 195 10.48 9.65 14.22
N ASN A 196 9.27 10.02 13.81
CA ASN A 196 8.88 11.43 13.67
C ASN A 196 8.87 12.15 15.01
N GLU A 197 8.29 11.53 16.05
CA GLU A 197 8.32 12.09 17.41
C GLU A 197 9.73 12.19 17.96
N ALA A 198 10.58 11.19 17.70
CA ALA A 198 11.98 11.24 18.10
C ALA A 198 12.73 12.40 17.45
N ALA A 199 12.45 12.69 16.18
CA ALA A 199 13.01 13.85 15.49
C ALA A 199 12.56 15.16 16.13
N LEU A 200 11.29 15.27 16.52
CA LEU A 200 10.77 16.46 17.22
C LEU A 200 11.39 16.62 18.60
N VAL A 201 11.57 15.54 19.35
CA VAL A 201 12.23 15.57 20.65
C VAL A 201 13.68 16.05 20.50
N ALA A 202 14.42 15.51 19.53
CA ALA A 202 15.80 15.92 19.26
C ALA A 202 15.89 17.40 18.90
N ALA A 203 14.96 17.89 18.07
CA ALA A 203 14.91 19.30 17.68
C ALA A 203 14.65 20.22 18.86
N ARG A 204 13.74 19.85 19.77
CA ARG A 204 13.49 20.63 21.01
C ARG A 204 14.69 20.69 21.91
N ARG A 205 15.56 19.67 21.91
CA ARG A 205 16.78 19.59 22.69
C ARG A 205 17.97 20.23 21.97
N ASN A 206 17.74 20.88 20.83
CA ASN A 206 18.77 21.52 19.99
C ASN A 206 19.88 20.56 19.55
N LYS A 207 19.53 19.30 19.32
CA LYS A 207 20.44 18.28 18.82
C LYS A 207 20.41 18.23 17.29
N LYS A 208 21.52 17.81 16.69
CA LYS A 208 21.64 17.60 15.26
C LYS A 208 21.40 16.15 14.83
N GLN A 209 21.33 15.25 15.78
CA GLN A 209 21.10 13.83 15.58
C GLN A 209 20.07 13.31 16.59
N ILE A 210 19.34 12.27 16.16
CA ILE A 210 18.39 11.57 17.02
C ILE A 210 19.15 10.48 17.75
N ASP A 211 19.18 10.52 19.07
CA ASP A 211 19.83 9.50 19.89
C ASP A 211 18.82 8.52 20.51
N ALA A 212 19.35 7.51 21.20
CA ALA A 212 18.52 6.47 21.81
C ALA A 212 17.53 7.04 22.83
N SER A 213 17.90 8.07 23.58
CA SER A 213 17.02 8.68 24.58
C SER A 213 15.84 9.41 23.94
N ASP A 214 16.03 10.01 22.76
CA ASP A 214 14.97 10.65 22.01
C ASP A 214 13.95 9.62 21.52
N ILE A 215 14.43 8.45 21.10
CA ILE A 215 13.56 7.35 20.65
C ILE A 215 12.80 6.75 21.82
N ASP A 216 13.45 6.56 22.97
CA ASP A 216 12.78 6.05 24.17
C ASP A 216 11.64 6.96 24.60
N GLU A 217 11.84 8.27 24.64
CA GLU A 217 10.78 9.23 24.94
C GLU A 217 9.67 9.20 23.90
N ALA A 218 10.03 9.10 22.63
CA ALA A 218 9.06 9.01 21.53
C ALA A 218 8.18 7.75 21.62
N GLN A 219 8.76 6.61 21.98
CA GLN A 219 8.01 5.36 22.19
C GLN A 219 6.96 5.54 23.27
N ASP A 220 7.32 6.13 24.40
CA ASP A 220 6.40 6.36 25.51
C ASP A 220 5.23 7.26 25.08
N ARG A 221 5.48 8.29 24.29
CA ARG A 221 4.43 9.19 23.77
C ARG A 221 3.48 8.49 22.81
N VAL A 222 3.99 7.62 21.96
CA VAL A 222 3.15 6.86 21.02
C VAL A 222 2.28 5.85 21.76
N ILE A 223 2.84 5.18 22.77
CA ILE A 223 2.08 4.23 23.61
C ILE A 223 0.99 4.94 24.41
N ALA A 224 1.28 6.11 24.96
CA ALA A 224 0.32 6.87 25.76
C ALA A 224 -0.81 7.51 24.91
N GLY A 225 -0.63 7.56 23.59
CA GLY A 225 -1.55 8.24 22.70
C GLY A 225 -1.44 9.77 22.77
N PRO A 226 -2.19 10.49 21.93
CA PRO A 226 -2.20 11.95 22.00
C PRO A 226 -2.76 12.41 23.34
N ALA A 227 -2.08 13.37 23.95
CA ALA A 227 -2.59 14.03 25.15
C ALA A 227 -3.97 14.64 24.85
N LYS A 228 -4.99 14.26 25.60
CA LYS A 228 -6.32 14.84 25.51
C LYS A 228 -6.31 16.27 26.04
#